data_004d02c099ad438d2ac417c72a0f292f
#
_entry.id   004d02c099ad438d2ac417c72a0f292f
#
_cell.length_a   1.000
_cell.length_b   1.000
_cell.length_c   1.000
_cell.angle_alpha   90.00
_cell.angle_beta   90.00
_cell.angle_gamma   90.00
#
_symmetry.space_group_name_H-M   'P 1'
#
loop_
_entity.id
_entity.type
_entity.pdbx_description
1 polymer ?
#
loop_
_entity_poly.entity_id
_entity_poly.type
_entity_poly.pdbx_seq_one_letter_code
_entity_poly.pdbx_strand_id
1 'polypeptide(L)'
;MLFSRHIYWTTLGHILFILATAGTGLWLIISQQGVVIGILLVICSLFQIGRLVNKLNSFNQKLRLFFDAIEDKDNMLYFPENNVSREQEMLNRSLNRINALLIRTQAEYSKQEHFYRSLLEEVPSGVLAWDSSGKIMMANSAALTLLGCQQLAQYDQLKPILQEKEKKERLSLSQNQMKLQNETITILSIKDISNELN
;
A
#
# COMPACT_ATOMS: atom_id res chain seq x y z
N MET A 1 6.83 -7.84 -21.67
CA MET A 1 6.67 -9.22 -22.17
C MET A 1 7.99 -9.97 -22.48
N LEU A 2 9.09 -9.32 -22.86
CA LEU A 2 10.40 -9.95 -23.12
C LEU A 2 11.13 -10.48 -21.87
N PHE A 3 10.87 -9.89 -20.70
CA PHE A 3 11.53 -10.21 -19.42
C PHE A 3 11.16 -11.60 -18.88
N SER A 4 9.88 -11.96 -18.91
CA SER A 4 9.37 -13.25 -18.46
C SER A 4 9.94 -14.41 -19.30
N ARG A 5 10.15 -14.16 -20.58
CA ARG A 5 10.62 -15.17 -21.54
C ARG A 5 12.09 -15.55 -21.33
N HIS A 6 12.96 -14.60 -20.97
CA HIS A 6 14.38 -14.89 -20.73
C HIS A 6 14.60 -15.66 -19.42
N ILE A 7 13.92 -15.29 -18.34
CA ILE A 7 14.01 -16.01 -17.04
C ILE A 7 13.45 -17.44 -17.21
N TYR A 8 12.34 -17.59 -17.92
CA TYR A 8 11.76 -18.89 -18.20
C TYR A 8 12.75 -19.80 -18.93
N TRP A 9 13.39 -19.34 -20.01
CA TRP A 9 14.34 -20.12 -20.77
C TRP A 9 15.62 -20.45 -20.02
N THR A 10 16.10 -19.52 -19.16
CA THR A 10 17.29 -19.79 -18.34
C THR A 10 17.01 -20.79 -17.22
N THR A 11 15.87 -20.71 -16.54
CA THR A 11 15.46 -21.69 -15.52
C THR A 11 15.15 -23.05 -16.15
N LEU A 12 14.45 -23.09 -17.28
CA LEU A 12 14.19 -24.32 -18.02
C LEU A 12 15.50 -24.98 -18.46
N GLY A 13 16.46 -24.21 -18.97
CA GLY A 13 17.78 -24.69 -19.34
C GLY A 13 18.53 -25.32 -18.17
N HIS A 14 18.50 -24.71 -16.98
CA HIS A 14 19.11 -25.27 -15.77
C HIS A 14 18.43 -26.59 -15.36
N ILE A 15 17.10 -26.66 -15.40
CA ILE A 15 16.36 -27.88 -15.07
C ILE A 15 16.69 -29.00 -16.05
N LEU A 16 16.70 -28.71 -17.34
CA LEU A 16 17.07 -29.72 -18.38
C LEU A 16 18.52 -30.19 -18.21
N PHE A 17 19.43 -29.29 -17.86
CA PHE A 17 20.83 -29.63 -17.61
C PHE A 17 20.97 -30.53 -16.36
N ILE A 18 20.24 -30.26 -15.28
CA ILE A 18 20.21 -31.11 -14.08
C ILE A 18 19.66 -32.49 -14.42
N LEU A 19 18.57 -32.59 -15.20
CA LEU A 19 17.98 -33.85 -15.62
C LEU A 19 18.94 -34.65 -16.50
N ALA A 20 19.63 -34.00 -17.43
CA ALA A 20 20.61 -34.65 -18.30
C ALA A 20 21.81 -35.19 -17.51
N THR A 21 22.37 -34.41 -16.56
CA THR A 21 23.49 -34.85 -15.73
C THR A 21 23.10 -35.97 -14.77
N ALA A 22 21.92 -35.91 -14.17
CA ALA A 22 21.39 -36.97 -13.31
C ALA A 22 21.07 -38.25 -14.11
N GLY A 23 20.42 -38.10 -15.26
CA GLY A 23 20.06 -39.23 -16.12
C GLY A 23 21.27 -39.98 -16.70
N THR A 24 22.29 -39.24 -17.18
CA THR A 24 23.54 -39.85 -17.65
C THR A 24 24.33 -40.51 -16.52
N GLY A 25 24.33 -39.90 -15.32
CA GLY A 25 24.96 -40.47 -14.12
C GLY A 25 24.31 -41.81 -13.72
N LEU A 26 22.99 -41.84 -13.64
CA LEU A 26 22.24 -43.08 -13.32
C LEU A 26 22.45 -44.17 -14.41
N TRP A 27 22.43 -43.81 -15.67
CA TRP A 27 22.66 -44.74 -16.77
C TRP A 27 24.06 -45.41 -16.70
N LEU A 28 25.11 -44.65 -16.41
CA LEU A 28 26.48 -45.15 -16.22
C LEU A 28 26.62 -46.12 -15.04
N ILE A 29 25.86 -45.87 -13.96
CA ILE A 29 25.83 -46.76 -12.80
C ILE A 29 25.14 -48.08 -13.15
N ILE A 30 23.97 -48.04 -13.78
CA ILE A 30 23.19 -49.20 -14.12
C ILE A 30 23.89 -50.07 -15.19
N SER A 31 24.50 -49.43 -16.19
CA SER A 31 25.26 -50.13 -17.25
C SER A 31 26.56 -50.69 -16.81
N GLN A 32 27.04 -50.44 -15.58
CA GLN A 32 28.33 -50.82 -15.01
C GLN A 32 29.56 -50.37 -15.81
N GLN A 33 29.37 -49.50 -16.81
CA GLN A 33 30.47 -49.03 -17.70
C GLN A 33 31.34 -47.92 -17.07
N GLY A 34 30.91 -47.35 -15.97
CA GLY A 34 31.64 -46.25 -15.30
C GLY A 34 31.01 -45.82 -13.99
N VAL A 35 30.89 -46.74 -13.05
CA VAL A 35 30.21 -46.51 -11.75
C VAL A 35 30.73 -45.30 -11.01
N VAL A 36 32.05 -45.09 -10.96
CA VAL A 36 32.70 -43.95 -10.28
C VAL A 36 32.28 -42.63 -10.94
N ILE A 37 32.30 -42.57 -12.27
CA ILE A 37 31.93 -41.35 -13.01
C ILE A 37 30.43 -41.09 -12.84
N GLY A 38 29.60 -42.14 -12.84
CA GLY A 38 28.17 -42.04 -12.58
C GLY A 38 27.85 -41.47 -11.22
N ILE A 39 28.53 -41.90 -10.17
CA ILE A 39 28.37 -41.36 -8.79
C ILE A 39 28.77 -39.89 -8.76
N LEU A 40 29.91 -39.52 -9.38
CA LEU A 40 30.32 -38.12 -9.43
C LEU A 40 29.28 -37.20 -10.14
N LEU A 41 28.68 -37.67 -11.24
CA LEU A 41 27.62 -36.93 -11.94
C LEU A 41 26.39 -36.76 -11.10
N VAL A 42 25.96 -37.78 -10.36
CA VAL A 42 24.84 -37.67 -9.42
C VAL A 42 25.12 -36.67 -8.30
N ILE A 43 26.33 -36.70 -7.73
CA ILE A 43 26.70 -35.69 -6.72
C ILE A 43 26.73 -34.28 -7.31
N CYS A 44 27.22 -34.13 -8.54
CA CYS A 44 27.23 -32.86 -9.24
C CYS A 44 25.78 -32.34 -9.47
N SER A 45 24.85 -33.22 -9.85
CA SER A 45 23.44 -32.85 -10.02
C SER A 45 22.79 -32.39 -8.70
N LEU A 46 23.09 -33.03 -7.56
CA LEU A 46 22.63 -32.59 -6.24
C LEU A 46 23.18 -31.21 -5.87
N PHE A 47 24.43 -30.93 -6.18
CA PHE A 47 25.02 -29.60 -5.98
C PHE A 47 24.35 -28.53 -6.84
N GLN A 48 24.02 -28.85 -8.10
CA GLN A 48 23.28 -27.96 -8.99
C GLN A 48 21.86 -27.65 -8.45
N ILE A 49 21.15 -28.65 -7.93
CA ILE A 49 19.85 -28.48 -7.26
C ILE A 49 19.99 -27.53 -6.07
N GLY A 50 20.99 -27.75 -5.21
CA GLY A 50 21.26 -26.87 -4.06
C GLY A 50 21.46 -25.41 -4.47
N ARG A 51 22.23 -25.16 -5.53
CA ARG A 51 22.41 -23.79 -6.08
C ARG A 51 21.09 -23.19 -6.59
N LEU A 52 20.24 -23.97 -7.25
CA LEU A 52 18.95 -23.51 -7.75
C LEU A 52 18.02 -23.15 -6.59
N VAL A 53 17.94 -24.00 -5.56
CA VAL A 53 17.15 -23.75 -4.35
C VAL A 53 17.62 -22.48 -3.64
N ASN A 54 18.93 -22.30 -3.46
CA ASN A 54 19.48 -21.09 -2.84
C ASN A 54 19.14 -19.82 -3.65
N LYS A 55 19.15 -19.89 -4.98
CA LYS A 55 18.75 -18.76 -5.85
C LYS A 55 17.25 -18.42 -5.66
N LEU A 56 16.39 -19.41 -5.57
CA LEU A 56 14.95 -19.24 -5.31
C LEU A 56 14.68 -18.69 -3.91
N ASN A 57 15.38 -19.20 -2.90
CA ASN A 57 15.22 -18.70 -1.52
C ASN A 57 15.66 -17.24 -1.40
N SER A 58 16.77 -16.86 -2.02
CA SER A 58 17.20 -15.45 -2.06
C SER A 58 16.16 -14.53 -2.72
N PHE A 59 15.52 -15.00 -3.79
CA PHE A 59 14.44 -14.26 -4.44
C PHE A 59 13.23 -14.08 -3.51
N ASN A 60 12.77 -15.17 -2.88
CA ASN A 60 11.65 -15.14 -1.95
C ASN A 60 11.94 -14.23 -0.74
N GLN A 61 13.16 -14.28 -0.21
CA GLN A 61 13.57 -13.42 0.90
C GLN A 61 13.50 -11.92 0.53
N LYS A 62 13.94 -11.56 -0.68
CA LYS A 62 13.87 -10.17 -1.16
C LYS A 62 12.41 -9.71 -1.32
N LEU A 63 11.55 -10.56 -1.86
CA LEU A 63 10.12 -10.25 -1.95
C LEU A 63 9.49 -10.06 -0.57
N ARG A 64 9.81 -10.94 0.38
CA ARG A 64 9.33 -10.81 1.76
C ARG A 64 9.76 -9.47 2.36
N LEU A 65 11.05 -9.15 2.33
CA LEU A 65 11.56 -7.87 2.82
C LEU A 65 10.87 -6.67 2.17
N PHE A 66 10.56 -6.76 0.87
CA PHE A 66 9.85 -5.71 0.16
C PHE A 66 8.41 -5.54 0.66
N PHE A 67 7.68 -6.63 0.86
CA PHE A 67 6.30 -6.56 1.37
C PHE A 67 6.26 -6.14 2.84
N ASP A 68 7.16 -6.66 3.68
CA ASP A 68 7.28 -6.26 5.09
C ASP A 68 7.54 -4.73 5.20
N ALA A 69 8.44 -4.19 4.37
CA ALA A 69 8.71 -2.75 4.34
C ALA A 69 7.50 -1.91 3.88
N ILE A 70 6.72 -2.40 2.92
CA ILE A 70 5.48 -1.72 2.50
C ILE A 70 4.46 -1.71 3.65
N GLU A 71 4.30 -2.82 4.37
CA GLU A 71 3.39 -2.94 5.51
C GLU A 71 3.81 -2.00 6.64
N ASP A 72 5.10 -1.95 6.96
CA ASP A 72 5.69 -1.07 7.97
C ASP A 72 5.79 0.41 7.54
N LYS A 73 5.39 0.74 6.30
CA LYS A 73 5.56 2.07 5.69
C LYS A 73 7.02 2.56 5.71
N ASP A 74 7.96 1.62 5.62
CA ASP A 74 9.38 1.95 5.52
C ASP A 74 9.73 2.44 4.12
N ASN A 75 9.80 3.75 3.97
CA ASN A 75 10.12 4.40 2.71
C ASN A 75 11.64 4.40 2.38
N MET A 76 12.49 3.87 3.26
CA MET A 76 13.94 3.86 3.07
C MET A 76 14.49 2.58 2.43
N LEU A 77 13.65 1.58 2.20
CA LEU A 77 14.09 0.33 1.60
C LEU A 77 14.60 0.56 0.18
N TYR A 78 15.87 0.18 -0.04
CA TYR A 78 16.52 0.24 -1.34
C TYR A 78 17.27 -1.06 -1.62
N PHE A 79 17.08 -1.63 -2.79
CA PHE A 79 17.79 -2.82 -3.26
C PHE A 79 18.98 -2.41 -4.14
N PRO A 80 20.22 -2.83 -3.82
CA PRO A 80 21.40 -2.45 -4.61
C PRO A 80 21.32 -3.00 -6.03
N GLU A 81 21.60 -2.15 -7.01
CA GLU A 81 21.57 -2.48 -8.44
C GLU A 81 22.96 -2.85 -8.98
N ASN A 82 24.02 -2.51 -8.25
CA ASN A 82 25.41 -2.77 -8.65
C ASN A 82 25.94 -4.05 -8.01
N ASN A 83 26.93 -4.69 -8.65
CA ASN A 83 27.62 -5.90 -8.19
C ASN A 83 26.72 -7.12 -7.95
N VAL A 84 25.63 -7.22 -8.70
CA VAL A 84 24.68 -8.35 -8.67
C VAL A 84 24.56 -8.97 -10.06
N SER A 85 24.01 -10.18 -10.16
CA SER A 85 23.73 -10.77 -11.48
C SER A 85 22.71 -9.92 -12.26
N ARG A 86 22.73 -10.00 -13.58
CA ARG A 86 21.83 -9.25 -14.44
C ARG A 86 20.35 -9.46 -14.10
N GLU A 87 19.97 -10.70 -13.75
CA GLU A 87 18.61 -11.01 -13.34
C GLU A 87 18.25 -10.37 -12.00
N GLN A 88 19.19 -10.35 -11.05
CA GLN A 88 19.01 -9.69 -9.75
C GLN A 88 18.95 -8.17 -9.89
N GLU A 89 19.79 -7.59 -10.76
CA GLU A 89 19.75 -6.16 -11.06
C GLU A 89 18.38 -5.75 -11.60
N MET A 90 17.85 -6.49 -12.57
CA MET A 90 16.52 -6.21 -13.15
C MET A 90 15.40 -6.33 -12.13
N LEU A 91 15.45 -7.34 -11.24
CA LEU A 91 14.50 -7.48 -10.13
C LEU A 91 14.61 -6.30 -9.17
N ASN A 92 15.82 -6.00 -8.69
CA ASN A 92 16.07 -4.92 -7.74
C ASN A 92 15.59 -3.57 -8.30
N ARG A 93 15.88 -3.29 -9.57
CA ARG A 93 15.39 -2.10 -10.28
C ARG A 93 13.86 -2.05 -10.35
N SER A 94 13.22 -3.18 -10.59
CA SER A 94 11.75 -3.25 -10.62
C SER A 94 11.14 -2.99 -9.24
N LEU A 95 11.70 -3.57 -8.19
CA LEU A 95 11.27 -3.35 -6.80
C LEU A 95 11.48 -1.89 -6.37
N ASN A 96 12.65 -1.31 -6.67
CA ASN A 96 12.94 0.10 -6.40
C ASN A 96 11.96 1.03 -7.13
N ARG A 97 11.62 0.71 -8.39
CA ARG A 97 10.64 1.49 -9.15
C ARG A 97 9.24 1.42 -8.55
N ILE A 98 8.80 0.22 -8.12
CA ILE A 98 7.50 0.06 -7.45
C ILE A 98 7.49 0.86 -6.14
N ASN A 99 8.56 0.77 -5.34
CA ASN A 99 8.69 1.53 -4.09
C ASN A 99 8.59 3.04 -4.34
N ALA A 100 9.32 3.55 -5.32
CA ALA A 100 9.26 4.97 -5.70
C ALA A 100 7.86 5.42 -6.15
N LEU A 101 7.12 4.57 -6.89
CA LEU A 101 5.73 4.84 -7.28
C LEU A 101 4.80 4.88 -6.06
N LEU A 102 4.95 3.94 -5.11
CA LEU A 102 4.15 3.91 -3.88
C LEU A 102 4.37 5.17 -3.04
N ILE A 103 5.64 5.54 -2.82
CA ILE A 103 6.00 6.76 -2.07
C ILE A 103 5.38 8.00 -2.73
N ARG A 104 5.52 8.10 -4.05
CA ARG A 104 4.96 9.23 -4.81
C ARG A 104 3.44 9.29 -4.69
N THR A 105 2.77 8.16 -4.84
CA THR A 105 1.30 8.08 -4.74
C THR A 105 0.83 8.47 -3.34
N GLN A 106 1.49 7.99 -2.29
CA GLN A 106 1.18 8.38 -0.90
C GLN A 106 1.37 9.87 -0.67
N ALA A 107 2.46 10.45 -1.18
CA ALA A 107 2.72 11.88 -1.08
C ALA A 107 1.65 12.71 -1.82
N GLU A 108 1.21 12.28 -3.01
CA GLU A 108 0.13 12.91 -3.76
C GLU A 108 -1.20 12.84 -3.00
N TYR A 109 -1.57 11.70 -2.41
CA TYR A 109 -2.77 11.57 -1.57
C TYR A 109 -2.71 12.48 -0.33
N SER A 110 -1.59 12.50 0.38
CA SER A 110 -1.41 13.37 1.55
C SER A 110 -1.52 14.85 1.17
N LYS A 111 -0.91 15.25 0.06
CA LYS A 111 -1.01 16.61 -0.45
C LYS A 111 -2.45 16.98 -0.81
N GLN A 112 -3.18 16.06 -1.44
CA GLN A 112 -4.58 16.26 -1.81
C GLN A 112 -5.49 16.36 -0.57
N GLU A 113 -5.27 15.51 0.44
CA GLU A 113 -5.98 15.57 1.71
C GLU A 113 -5.75 16.92 2.41
N HIS A 114 -4.49 17.35 2.52
CA HIS A 114 -4.15 18.67 3.08
C HIS A 114 -4.81 19.82 2.32
N PHE A 115 -4.80 19.77 0.99
CA PHE A 115 -5.44 20.79 0.16
C PHE A 115 -6.94 20.89 0.43
N TYR A 116 -7.65 19.77 0.45
CA TYR A 116 -9.10 19.79 0.73
C TYR A 116 -9.40 20.25 2.15
N ARG A 117 -8.60 19.83 3.13
CA ARG A 117 -8.73 20.28 4.51
C ARG A 117 -8.52 21.80 4.62
N SER A 118 -7.48 22.32 3.98
CA SER A 118 -7.22 23.77 3.96
C SER A 118 -8.35 24.56 3.28
N LEU A 119 -8.89 24.05 2.17
CA LEU A 119 -10.04 24.70 1.53
C LEU A 119 -11.26 24.75 2.45
N LEU A 120 -11.53 23.68 3.20
CA LEU A 120 -12.65 23.65 4.14
C LEU A 120 -12.46 24.59 5.33
N GLU A 121 -11.22 24.80 5.77
CA GLU A 121 -10.89 25.79 6.82
C GLU A 121 -11.11 27.23 6.38
N GLU A 122 -10.90 27.54 5.09
CA GLU A 122 -11.13 28.88 4.53
C GLU A 122 -12.63 29.18 4.27
N VAL A 123 -13.51 28.18 4.33
CA VAL A 123 -14.96 28.41 4.13
C VAL A 123 -15.52 29.09 5.36
N PRO A 124 -16.17 30.28 5.21
CA PRO A 124 -16.72 31.05 6.33
C PRO A 124 -17.95 30.38 6.99
N SER A 125 -18.54 29.40 6.34
CA SER A 125 -19.65 28.60 6.89
C SER A 125 -19.07 27.44 7.71
N GLY A 126 -19.68 27.14 8.86
CA GLY A 126 -19.37 25.95 9.64
C GLY A 126 -19.74 24.69 8.88
N VAL A 127 -18.81 23.77 8.68
CA VAL A 127 -19.05 22.47 8.05
C VAL A 127 -18.69 21.36 9.03
N LEU A 128 -19.66 20.48 9.28
CA LEU A 128 -19.50 19.26 10.06
C LEU A 128 -19.91 18.04 9.24
N ALA A 129 -19.23 16.93 9.43
CA ALA A 129 -19.63 15.65 8.85
C ALA A 129 -19.49 14.53 9.88
N TRP A 130 -20.48 13.62 9.92
CA TRP A 130 -20.44 12.43 10.77
C TRP A 130 -20.96 11.20 10.02
N ASP A 131 -20.54 10.04 10.49
CA ASP A 131 -20.94 8.75 9.97
C ASP A 131 -22.30 8.26 10.54
N SER A 132 -22.74 7.08 10.10
CA SER A 132 -23.98 6.44 10.56
C SER A 132 -23.98 6.08 12.04
N SER A 133 -22.81 5.99 12.69
CA SER A 133 -22.64 5.75 14.13
C SER A 133 -22.73 7.05 14.95
N GLY A 134 -22.79 8.21 14.29
CA GLY A 134 -22.75 9.52 14.93
C GLY A 134 -21.34 10.00 15.28
N LYS A 135 -20.29 9.31 14.85
CA LYS A 135 -18.90 9.75 15.05
C LYS A 135 -18.61 10.92 14.12
N ILE A 136 -18.13 12.03 14.68
CA ILE A 136 -17.70 13.19 13.91
C ILE A 136 -16.41 12.84 13.14
N MET A 137 -16.49 12.89 11.82
CA MET A 137 -15.37 12.64 10.93
C MET A 137 -14.58 13.92 10.63
N MET A 138 -15.31 15.06 10.58
CA MET A 138 -14.72 16.34 10.23
C MET A 138 -15.55 17.50 10.81
N ALA A 139 -14.85 18.55 11.27
CA ALA A 139 -15.41 19.85 11.62
C ALA A 139 -14.37 20.91 11.24
N ASN A 140 -14.77 21.95 10.51
CA ASN A 140 -13.87 23.07 10.26
C ASN A 140 -13.87 24.08 11.42
N SER A 141 -12.89 24.97 11.46
CA SER A 141 -12.74 25.96 12.52
C SER A 141 -13.95 26.89 12.63
N ALA A 142 -14.60 27.22 11.51
CA ALA A 142 -15.82 28.04 11.52
C ALA A 142 -16.96 27.33 12.24
N ALA A 143 -17.14 26.01 12.06
CA ALA A 143 -18.15 25.24 12.76
C ALA A 143 -17.91 25.25 14.27
N LEU A 144 -16.67 24.99 14.70
CA LEU A 144 -16.30 24.98 16.12
C LEU A 144 -16.51 26.36 16.77
N THR A 145 -16.15 27.42 16.06
CA THR A 145 -16.36 28.82 16.53
C THR A 145 -17.83 29.16 16.64
N LEU A 146 -18.65 28.87 15.61
CA LEU A 146 -20.08 29.11 15.62
C LEU A 146 -20.79 28.31 16.72
N LEU A 147 -20.34 27.08 16.98
CA LEU A 147 -20.91 26.25 18.06
C LEU A 147 -20.36 26.60 19.44
N GLY A 148 -19.27 27.35 19.54
CA GLY A 148 -18.64 27.73 20.80
C GLY A 148 -17.97 26.57 21.52
N CYS A 149 -17.45 25.59 20.77
CA CYS A 149 -16.77 24.41 21.31
C CYS A 149 -15.38 24.26 20.69
N GLN A 150 -14.47 23.61 21.44
CA GLN A 150 -13.10 23.37 20.96
C GLN A 150 -12.96 22.06 20.20
N GLN A 151 -13.75 21.05 20.55
CA GLN A 151 -13.74 19.73 19.95
C GLN A 151 -15.13 19.09 20.01
N LEU A 152 -15.44 18.30 19.00
CA LEU A 152 -16.64 17.48 18.91
C LEU A 152 -16.23 16.08 18.43
N ALA A 153 -16.60 15.05 19.20
CA ALA A 153 -16.29 13.66 18.86
C ALA A 153 -17.53 12.88 18.42
N GLN A 154 -18.70 13.23 18.96
CA GLN A 154 -19.98 12.52 18.76
C GLN A 154 -21.13 13.50 18.47
N TYR A 155 -22.03 13.06 17.59
CA TYR A 155 -23.23 13.83 17.24
C TYR A 155 -24.12 14.12 18.45
N ASP A 156 -24.17 13.24 19.45
CA ASP A 156 -24.97 13.44 20.65
C ASP A 156 -24.49 14.66 21.49
N GLN A 157 -23.22 15.03 21.39
CA GLN A 157 -22.69 16.27 21.98
C GLN A 157 -23.18 17.52 21.23
N LEU A 158 -23.45 17.39 19.93
CA LEU A 158 -23.88 18.48 19.06
C LEU A 158 -25.33 18.87 19.30
N LYS A 159 -26.23 17.89 19.53
CA LYS A 159 -27.67 18.12 19.69
C LYS A 159 -28.05 19.23 20.67
N PRO A 160 -27.59 19.21 21.94
CA PRO A 160 -27.91 20.24 22.92
C PRO A 160 -27.37 21.62 22.52
N ILE A 161 -26.17 21.67 21.94
CA ILE A 161 -25.57 22.91 21.48
C ILE A 161 -26.37 23.56 20.37
N LEU A 162 -26.80 22.77 19.36
CA LEU A 162 -27.63 23.26 18.27
C LEU A 162 -28.99 23.80 18.77
N GLN A 163 -29.64 23.09 19.67
CA GLN A 163 -30.96 23.52 20.21
C GLN A 163 -30.84 24.83 21.01
N GLU A 164 -29.75 25.03 21.74
CA GLU A 164 -29.51 26.27 22.49
C GLU A 164 -29.18 27.44 21.54
N LYS A 165 -28.32 27.20 20.55
CA LYS A 165 -27.87 28.21 19.60
C LYS A 165 -28.93 28.63 18.60
N GLU A 166 -29.76 27.70 18.10
CA GLU A 166 -30.89 27.99 17.21
C GLU A 166 -31.91 28.92 17.86
N LYS A 167 -32.06 28.83 19.19
CA LYS A 167 -32.94 29.73 19.94
C LYS A 167 -32.38 31.13 20.21
N LYS A 168 -31.04 31.24 20.29
CA LYS A 168 -30.36 32.47 20.69
C LYS A 168 -29.74 33.25 19.52
N GLU A 169 -29.33 32.56 18.49
CA GLU A 169 -28.58 33.12 17.36
C GLU A 169 -29.32 32.88 16.05
N ARG A 170 -29.17 33.79 15.07
CA ARG A 170 -29.73 33.62 13.71
C ARG A 170 -28.82 32.72 12.88
N LEU A 171 -28.88 31.41 13.12
CA LEU A 171 -28.14 30.43 12.36
C LEU A 171 -29.03 29.75 11.31
N SER A 172 -28.56 29.66 10.09
CA SER A 172 -29.15 28.83 9.05
C SER A 172 -28.44 27.47 9.05
N LEU A 173 -29.24 26.40 9.23
CA LEU A 173 -28.76 25.02 9.23
C LEU A 173 -29.19 24.30 7.96
N SER A 174 -28.28 23.71 7.24
CA SER A 174 -28.57 22.87 6.08
C SER A 174 -27.95 21.51 6.27
N GLN A 175 -28.75 20.45 6.25
CA GLN A 175 -28.29 19.09 6.41
C GLN A 175 -28.48 18.31 5.12
N ASN A 176 -27.42 17.66 4.66
CA ASN A 176 -27.43 16.79 3.49
C ASN A 176 -26.83 15.43 3.85
N GLN A 177 -27.33 14.39 3.19
CA GLN A 177 -26.78 13.04 3.32
C GLN A 177 -26.19 12.59 2.00
N MET A 178 -25.02 11.97 2.08
CA MET A 178 -24.36 11.34 0.94
C MET A 178 -23.96 9.92 1.28
N LYS A 179 -24.00 9.04 0.29
CA LYS A 179 -23.43 7.70 0.39
C LYS A 179 -22.00 7.72 -0.14
N LEU A 180 -21.06 7.34 0.71
CA LEU A 180 -19.66 7.14 0.33
C LEU A 180 -19.31 5.65 0.51
N GLN A 181 -19.05 4.95 -0.60
CA GLN A 181 -18.89 3.50 -0.61
C GLN A 181 -20.11 2.77 -0.01
N ASN A 182 -20.03 2.29 1.22
CA ASN A 182 -21.09 1.56 1.90
C ASN A 182 -21.60 2.28 3.17
N GLU A 183 -21.09 3.50 3.44
CA GLU A 183 -21.43 4.29 4.62
C GLU A 183 -22.27 5.51 4.23
N THR A 184 -23.24 5.85 5.07
CA THR A 184 -24.01 7.08 4.93
C THR A 184 -23.34 8.15 5.79
N ILE A 185 -22.88 9.21 5.14
CA ILE A 185 -22.28 10.37 5.80
C ILE A 185 -23.31 11.49 5.79
N THR A 186 -23.53 12.09 6.95
CA THR A 186 -24.39 13.27 7.09
C THR A 186 -23.50 14.50 7.19
N ILE A 187 -23.78 15.52 6.39
CA ILE A 187 -23.05 16.78 6.35
C ILE A 187 -24.00 17.87 6.83
N LEU A 188 -23.58 18.66 7.82
CA LEU A 188 -24.25 19.83 8.32
C LEU A 188 -23.47 21.07 7.94
N SER A 189 -24.13 22.02 7.28
CA SER A 189 -23.61 23.35 7.05
C SER A 189 -24.32 24.35 7.96
N ILE A 190 -23.54 25.15 8.65
CA ILE A 190 -23.99 26.18 9.61
C ILE A 190 -23.56 27.56 9.10
N LYS A 191 -24.51 28.44 8.85
CA LYS A 191 -24.25 29.81 8.41
C LYS A 191 -24.84 30.82 9.38
N ASP A 192 -24.06 31.82 9.75
CA ASP A 192 -24.57 32.98 10.49
C ASP A 192 -25.25 33.95 9.49
N ILE A 193 -26.52 34.22 9.68
CA ILE A 193 -27.32 35.11 8.85
C ILE A 193 -27.65 36.45 9.52
N SER A 194 -26.99 36.76 10.63
CA SER A 194 -27.20 38.01 11.38
C SER A 194 -26.97 39.26 10.53
N ASN A 195 -26.01 39.20 9.61
CA ASN A 195 -25.62 40.30 8.74
C ASN A 195 -26.43 40.39 7.40
N GLU A 196 -27.19 39.35 7.05
CA GLU A 196 -27.98 39.36 5.79
C GLU A 196 -29.41 39.98 5.97
N LEU A 197 -29.78 40.31 7.21
CA LEU A 197 -31.12 40.81 7.56
C LEU A 197 -31.09 42.31 7.98
N ASN A 198 -29.99 42.99 7.81
CA ASN A 198 -29.87 44.46 7.91
C ASN A 198 -29.75 45.04 6.48
#